data_38228ea2cc3aaa3fa46ac8eadc84d22c
#
_entry.id   38228ea2cc3aaa3fa46ac8eadc84d22c
#
_cell.length_a   1.000
_cell.length_b   1.000
_cell.length_c   1.000
_cell.angle_alpha   90.00
_cell.angle_beta   90.00
_cell.angle_gamma   90.00
#
_symmetry.space_group_name_H-M   'P 1'
#
loop_
_entity.id
_entity.type
_entity.pdbx_description
1 polymer ?
#
loop_
_entity_poly.entity_id
_entity_poly.type
_entity_poly.pdbx_seq_one_letter_code
_entity_poly.pdbx_strand_id
1 'polypeptide(L)'
;MYVYFYEQGLKLLKNKGILCYISSNKYFRSGYGEKLRKFLANQSTILQLIDFGDAPIFTAIAYPSIIIASKEQPENHQTRVLNWELGQPVDRFASVFENQSFFIAQKELTADGWRLESNSVLQLLEKLRKAGTPLGEYVNGRFYRGIVTGFNEAFVVDCRYTRSDLSQSIPPRQKFSNLSCEVEDVKRWCVDFAEQYLIKMNLANKQHLVGISCR
;
A
#
# COMPACT_ATOMS: atom_id res chain seq x y z
N MET A 1 -7.15 -3.70 -14.61
CA MET A 1 -7.70 -3.17 -15.89
C MET A 1 -6.79 -2.13 -16.54
N TYR A 2 -6.33 -1.07 -15.84
CA TYR A 2 -5.50 0.01 -16.44
C TYR A 2 -4.13 -0.46 -17.01
N VAL A 3 -3.61 -1.60 -16.59
CA VAL A 3 -2.34 -2.19 -17.09
C VAL A 3 -2.35 -2.37 -18.61
N TYR A 4 -3.48 -2.77 -19.16
CA TYR A 4 -3.63 -2.98 -20.62
C TYR A 4 -3.55 -1.68 -21.42
N PHE A 5 -3.90 -0.54 -20.83
CA PHE A 5 -3.77 0.75 -21.50
C PHE A 5 -2.31 1.13 -21.72
N TYR A 6 -1.41 0.77 -20.81
CA TYR A 6 0.03 0.97 -20.99
C TYR A 6 0.57 0.17 -22.19
N GLU A 7 0.19 -1.11 -22.23
CA GLU A 7 0.61 -1.98 -23.33
C GLU A 7 0.10 -1.47 -24.68
N GLN A 8 -1.20 -1.18 -24.77
CA GLN A 8 -1.80 -0.67 -26.01
C GLN A 8 -1.26 0.72 -26.37
N GLY A 9 -1.08 1.60 -25.40
CA GLY A 9 -0.51 2.92 -25.63
C GLY A 9 0.88 2.83 -26.27
N LEU A 10 1.78 2.03 -25.71
CA LEU A 10 3.11 1.84 -26.31
C LEU A 10 3.07 1.14 -27.67
N LYS A 11 2.15 0.18 -27.90
CA LYS A 11 2.00 -0.47 -29.21
C LYS A 11 1.59 0.51 -30.30
N LEU A 12 0.67 1.42 -30.00
CA LEU A 12 0.12 2.39 -30.95
C LEU A 12 1.11 3.52 -31.30
N LEU A 13 2.08 3.78 -30.45
CA LEU A 13 3.08 4.81 -30.71
C LEU A 13 4.01 4.43 -31.87
N LYS A 14 4.45 5.44 -32.62
CA LYS A 14 5.60 5.34 -33.54
C LYS A 14 6.90 5.18 -32.70
N ASN A 15 7.96 4.71 -33.32
CA ASN A 15 9.28 4.72 -32.69
C ASN A 15 9.62 6.15 -32.24
N LYS A 16 10.20 6.26 -31.04
CA LYS A 16 10.48 7.54 -30.36
C LYS A 16 9.23 8.33 -29.94
N GLY A 17 8.04 7.77 -30.16
CA GLY A 17 6.79 8.37 -29.66
C GLY A 17 6.74 8.37 -28.13
N ILE A 18 6.12 9.39 -27.57
CA ILE A 18 6.04 9.60 -26.12
C ILE A 18 4.67 9.18 -25.61
N LEU A 19 4.67 8.38 -24.55
CA LEU A 19 3.51 8.04 -23.73
C LEU A 19 3.54 8.92 -22.49
N CYS A 20 2.41 9.56 -22.18
CA CYS A 20 2.21 10.26 -20.91
C CYS A 20 0.90 9.78 -20.29
N TYR A 21 0.96 9.06 -19.17
CA TYR A 21 -0.22 8.54 -18.50
C TYR A 21 -0.21 8.91 -17.03
N ILE A 22 -1.42 9.22 -16.53
CA ILE A 22 -1.70 9.29 -15.11
C ILE A 22 -2.51 8.06 -14.70
N SER A 23 -2.08 7.37 -13.64
CA SER A 23 -2.76 6.19 -13.10
C SER A 23 -2.43 6.00 -11.63
N SER A 24 -3.01 4.97 -11.00
CA SER A 24 -2.64 4.62 -9.62
C SER A 24 -1.20 4.13 -9.53
N ASN A 25 -0.44 4.59 -8.53
CA ASN A 25 0.94 4.18 -8.24
C ASN A 25 1.05 2.75 -7.69
N LYS A 26 -0.07 2.09 -7.41
CA LYS A 26 -0.08 0.74 -6.79
C LYS A 26 0.71 -0.30 -7.58
N TYR A 27 0.83 -0.13 -8.90
CA TYR A 27 1.65 -1.05 -9.71
C TYR A 27 3.15 -0.94 -9.40
N PHE A 28 3.63 0.11 -8.75
CA PHE A 28 5.04 0.20 -8.35
C PHE A 28 5.43 -0.90 -7.35
N ARG A 29 4.52 -1.30 -6.46
CA ARG A 29 4.81 -2.19 -5.32
C ARG A 29 3.99 -3.47 -5.30
N SER A 30 2.81 -3.49 -5.92
CA SER A 30 1.92 -4.66 -5.88
C SER A 30 2.39 -5.82 -6.75
N GLY A 31 2.08 -7.05 -6.33
CA GLY A 31 2.43 -8.26 -7.10
C GLY A 31 1.79 -8.29 -8.49
N TYR A 32 0.55 -7.80 -8.65
CA TYR A 32 -0.08 -7.75 -9.97
C TYR A 32 0.62 -6.78 -10.95
N GLY A 33 1.41 -5.84 -10.44
CA GLY A 33 2.18 -4.89 -11.25
C GLY A 33 3.48 -5.44 -11.83
N GLU A 34 3.94 -6.61 -11.41
CA GLU A 34 5.22 -7.20 -11.81
C GLU A 34 5.41 -7.25 -13.33
N LYS A 35 4.41 -7.80 -14.03
CA LYS A 35 4.44 -7.89 -15.50
C LYS A 35 4.47 -6.52 -16.19
N LEU A 36 3.74 -5.54 -15.63
CA LEU A 36 3.75 -4.18 -16.16
C LEU A 36 5.10 -3.51 -15.95
N ARG A 37 5.67 -3.62 -14.74
CA ARG A 37 7.00 -3.08 -14.45
C ARG A 37 8.06 -3.65 -15.38
N LYS A 38 8.08 -4.97 -15.55
CA LYS A 38 8.99 -5.65 -16.47
C LYS A 38 8.79 -5.20 -17.92
N PHE A 39 7.55 -5.05 -18.34
CA PHE A 39 7.21 -4.59 -19.69
C PHE A 39 7.71 -3.17 -19.92
N LEU A 40 7.38 -2.22 -19.05
CA LEU A 40 7.78 -0.82 -19.18
C LEU A 40 9.31 -0.67 -19.10
N ALA A 41 9.95 -1.32 -18.14
CA ALA A 41 11.40 -1.23 -17.96
C ALA A 41 12.19 -1.76 -19.16
N ASN A 42 11.66 -2.76 -19.88
CA ASN A 42 12.36 -3.41 -20.99
C ASN A 42 11.96 -2.91 -22.37
N GLN A 43 10.75 -2.36 -22.53
CA GLN A 43 10.20 -1.99 -23.84
C GLN A 43 10.10 -0.47 -24.05
N SER A 44 10.48 0.31 -23.06
CA SER A 44 10.44 1.77 -23.15
C SER A 44 11.55 2.43 -22.36
N THR A 45 11.97 3.61 -22.80
CA THR A 45 12.82 4.49 -22.02
C THR A 45 11.94 5.36 -21.15
N ILE A 46 12.01 5.17 -19.83
CA ILE A 46 11.21 5.92 -18.85
C ILE A 46 11.91 7.26 -18.60
N LEU A 47 11.32 8.33 -19.11
CA LEU A 47 11.89 9.67 -19.02
C LEU A 47 11.64 10.27 -17.65
N GLN A 48 10.40 10.19 -17.18
CA GLN A 48 9.99 10.80 -15.91
C GLN A 48 8.97 9.91 -15.17
N LEU A 49 9.08 9.90 -13.85
CA LEU A 49 8.12 9.30 -12.93
C LEU A 49 7.78 10.31 -11.84
N ILE A 50 6.50 10.58 -11.67
CA ILE A 50 6.01 11.43 -10.57
C ILE A 50 5.07 10.58 -9.72
N ASP A 51 5.39 10.42 -8.45
CA ASP A 51 4.54 9.76 -7.47
C ASP A 51 3.94 10.82 -6.53
N PHE A 52 2.64 10.99 -6.57
CA PHE A 52 1.93 11.91 -5.69
C PHE A 52 1.60 11.28 -4.32
N GLY A 53 1.87 9.99 -4.13
CA GLY A 53 1.58 9.31 -2.87
C GLY A 53 0.11 9.47 -2.48
N ASP A 54 -0.10 9.91 -1.25
CA ASP A 54 -1.43 10.15 -0.66
C ASP A 54 -1.92 11.59 -0.86
N ALA A 55 -1.24 12.40 -1.68
CA ALA A 55 -1.65 13.78 -1.91
C ALA A 55 -3.05 13.86 -2.52
N PRO A 56 -3.92 14.77 -2.03
CA PRO A 56 -5.30 14.91 -2.47
C PRO A 56 -5.38 15.65 -3.82
N ILE A 57 -4.83 15.05 -4.86
CA ILE A 57 -4.84 15.60 -6.23
C ILE A 57 -6.25 15.52 -6.82
N PHE A 58 -7.03 14.51 -6.42
CA PHE A 58 -8.41 14.31 -6.84
C PHE A 58 -9.34 14.32 -5.62
N THR A 59 -10.62 14.60 -5.84
CA THR A 59 -11.64 14.53 -4.78
C THR A 59 -11.88 13.09 -4.28
N ALA A 60 -11.64 12.09 -5.13
CA ALA A 60 -11.68 10.69 -4.74
C ALA A 60 -10.34 10.24 -4.15
N ILE A 61 -10.38 9.29 -3.22
CA ILE A 61 -9.15 8.66 -2.68
C ILE A 61 -8.47 7.89 -3.82
N ALA A 62 -7.39 8.46 -4.31
CA ALA A 62 -6.56 7.87 -5.34
C ALA A 62 -5.08 8.07 -4.95
N TYR A 63 -4.24 7.21 -5.42
CA TYR A 63 -2.78 7.30 -5.26
C TYR A 63 -2.17 7.57 -6.63
N PRO A 64 -2.29 8.80 -7.15
CA PRO A 64 -1.93 9.07 -8.53
C PRO A 64 -0.43 9.06 -8.76
N SER A 65 -0.04 8.59 -9.94
CA SER A 65 1.31 8.70 -10.45
C SER A 65 1.28 9.05 -11.93
N ILE A 66 2.25 9.82 -12.39
CA ILE A 66 2.45 10.13 -13.80
C ILE A 66 3.71 9.42 -14.27
N ILE A 67 3.61 8.78 -15.43
CA ILE A 67 4.76 8.25 -16.16
C ILE A 67 4.85 8.93 -17.52
N ILE A 68 6.06 9.33 -17.88
CA ILE A 68 6.40 9.76 -19.22
C ILE A 68 7.47 8.82 -19.75
N ALA A 69 7.16 8.13 -20.83
CA ALA A 69 8.05 7.14 -21.44
C ALA A 69 8.11 7.28 -22.96
N SER A 70 9.27 7.04 -23.53
CA SER A 70 9.49 6.97 -24.98
C SER A 70 9.48 5.53 -25.44
N LYS A 71 8.93 5.28 -26.63
CA LYS A 71 9.00 3.96 -27.29
C LYS A 71 10.38 3.74 -27.90
N GLU A 72 11.36 3.55 -27.03
CA GLU A 72 12.74 3.24 -27.34
C GLU A 72 13.29 2.23 -26.35
N GLN A 73 14.27 1.45 -26.76
CA GLN A 73 14.96 0.56 -25.83
C GLN A 73 15.82 1.39 -24.86
N PRO A 74 15.79 1.07 -23.57
CA PRO A 74 16.57 1.81 -22.58
C PRO A 74 18.06 1.48 -22.70
N GLU A 75 18.86 2.46 -23.08
CA GLU A 75 20.33 2.37 -23.11
C GLU A 75 20.90 3.22 -21.97
N ASN A 76 21.23 2.61 -20.82
CA ASN A 76 21.84 3.30 -19.67
C ASN A 76 21.16 4.62 -19.27
N HIS A 77 19.83 4.67 -19.43
CA HIS A 77 19.04 5.87 -19.20
C HIS A 77 18.90 6.20 -17.70
N GLN A 78 18.88 7.50 -17.41
CA GLN A 78 18.59 8.06 -16.09
C GLN A 78 17.15 8.59 -16.09
N THR A 79 16.28 7.96 -15.33
CA THR A 79 14.90 8.38 -15.14
C THR A 79 14.83 9.50 -14.13
N ARG A 80 14.22 10.63 -14.50
CA ARG A 80 13.96 11.74 -13.56
C ARG A 80 12.72 11.43 -12.72
N VAL A 81 12.86 11.47 -11.40
CA VAL A 81 11.82 11.05 -10.47
C VAL A 81 11.48 12.17 -9.52
N LEU A 82 10.19 12.33 -9.20
CA LEU A 82 9.68 13.20 -8.16
C LEU A 82 8.75 12.41 -7.24
N ASN A 83 9.05 12.43 -5.95
CA ASN A 83 8.11 12.04 -4.91
C ASN A 83 7.46 13.31 -4.37
N TRP A 84 6.16 13.44 -4.54
CA TRP A 84 5.41 14.60 -4.08
C TRP A 84 5.21 14.53 -2.57
N GLU A 85 5.60 15.57 -1.86
CA GLU A 85 5.37 15.64 -0.43
C GLU A 85 3.95 16.09 -0.09
N LEU A 86 3.38 15.52 0.96
CA LEU A 86 2.05 15.88 1.42
C LEU A 86 2.00 17.36 1.85
N GLY A 87 0.98 18.08 1.40
CA GLY A 87 0.79 19.50 1.71
C GLY A 87 1.45 20.48 0.74
N GLN A 88 2.20 20.01 -0.25
CA GLN A 88 2.71 20.89 -1.30
C GLN A 88 1.58 21.38 -2.20
N PRO A 89 1.52 22.67 -2.55
CA PRO A 89 0.48 23.20 -3.42
C PRO A 89 0.75 22.83 -4.88
N VAL A 90 -0.28 22.28 -5.56
CA VAL A 90 -0.18 21.76 -6.93
C VAL A 90 0.13 22.85 -7.97
N ASP A 91 -0.30 24.07 -7.73
CA ASP A 91 0.00 25.25 -8.56
C ASP A 91 1.50 25.55 -8.69
N ARG A 92 2.31 25.08 -7.71
CA ARG A 92 3.77 25.18 -7.74
C ARG A 92 4.48 23.97 -8.32
N PHE A 93 3.75 23.08 -9.00
CA PHE A 93 4.31 21.84 -9.53
C PHE A 93 5.62 22.03 -10.29
N ALA A 94 5.68 22.99 -11.20
CA ALA A 94 6.87 23.22 -12.02
C ALA A 94 8.12 23.53 -11.16
N SER A 95 7.99 24.41 -10.18
CA SER A 95 9.10 24.78 -9.30
C SER A 95 9.52 23.63 -8.36
N VAL A 96 8.56 22.87 -7.87
CA VAL A 96 8.80 21.67 -7.05
C VAL A 96 9.54 20.60 -7.87
N PHE A 97 9.06 20.34 -9.09
CA PHE A 97 9.68 19.38 -9.99
C PHE A 97 11.14 19.75 -10.31
N GLU A 98 11.43 21.02 -10.58
CA GLU A 98 12.80 21.45 -10.87
C GLU A 98 13.73 21.33 -9.65
N ASN A 99 13.25 21.63 -8.45
CA ASN A 99 14.09 21.70 -7.26
C ASN A 99 14.21 20.38 -6.48
N GLN A 100 13.20 19.51 -6.55
CA GLN A 100 13.12 18.31 -5.70
C GLN A 100 13.23 17.01 -6.48
N SER A 101 13.17 17.03 -7.81
CA SER A 101 13.36 15.81 -8.59
C SER A 101 14.81 15.33 -8.54
N PHE A 102 14.97 14.03 -8.61
CA PHE A 102 16.26 13.34 -8.62
C PHE A 102 16.31 12.28 -9.73
N PHE A 103 17.48 11.74 -9.97
CA PHE A 103 17.67 10.76 -11.04
C PHE A 103 17.91 9.36 -10.46
N ILE A 104 17.27 8.37 -11.06
CA ILE A 104 17.48 6.95 -10.81
C ILE A 104 17.89 6.27 -12.11
N ALA A 105 18.89 5.40 -12.07
CA ALA A 105 19.22 4.59 -13.23
C ALA A 105 18.05 3.64 -13.56
N GLN A 106 17.58 3.64 -14.81
CA GLN A 106 16.42 2.83 -15.20
C GLN A 106 16.60 1.34 -14.91
N LYS A 107 17.84 0.83 -14.94
CA LYS A 107 18.16 -0.56 -14.58
C LYS A 107 17.78 -0.95 -13.15
N GLU A 108 17.60 0.02 -12.25
CA GLU A 108 17.15 -0.18 -10.87
C GLU A 108 15.64 -0.33 -10.76
N LEU A 109 14.90 0.02 -11.81
CA LEU A 109 13.46 -0.17 -11.90
C LEU A 109 13.15 -1.62 -12.29
N THR A 110 13.29 -2.52 -11.34
CA THR A 110 13.17 -3.97 -11.55
C THR A 110 11.71 -4.45 -11.49
N ALA A 111 11.50 -5.71 -11.89
CA ALA A 111 10.20 -6.35 -11.80
C ALA A 111 9.69 -6.52 -10.36
N ASP A 112 10.59 -6.64 -9.37
CA ASP A 112 10.23 -6.90 -7.97
C ASP A 112 9.53 -5.70 -7.31
N GLY A 113 9.84 -4.49 -7.77
CA GLY A 113 9.22 -3.27 -7.28
C GLY A 113 10.03 -2.03 -7.65
N TRP A 114 9.32 -0.96 -7.93
CA TRP A 114 9.95 0.34 -8.19
C TRP A 114 10.03 1.13 -6.88
N ARG A 115 11.24 1.29 -6.40
CA ARG A 115 11.55 2.11 -5.24
C ARG A 115 12.06 3.45 -5.73
N LEU A 116 11.21 4.45 -5.65
CA LEU A 116 11.51 5.79 -6.09
C LEU A 116 12.19 6.57 -4.95
N GLU A 117 13.42 6.17 -4.63
CA GLU A 117 14.19 6.75 -3.55
C GLU A 117 15.55 7.24 -4.07
N SER A 118 16.14 8.20 -3.38
CA SER A 118 17.48 8.68 -3.73
C SER A 118 18.53 7.58 -3.58
N ASN A 119 19.62 7.67 -4.34
CA ASN A 119 20.71 6.69 -4.28
C ASN A 119 21.27 6.49 -2.87
N SER A 120 21.32 7.55 -2.06
CA SER A 120 21.79 7.46 -0.67
C SER A 120 20.86 6.60 0.20
N VAL A 121 19.55 6.73 0.02
CA VAL A 121 18.55 5.90 0.72
C VAL A 121 18.62 4.46 0.24
N LEU A 122 18.73 4.23 -1.07
CA LEU A 122 18.86 2.87 -1.63
C LEU A 122 20.12 2.16 -1.11
N GLN A 123 21.26 2.86 -1.06
CA GLN A 123 22.50 2.32 -0.50
C GLN A 123 22.37 2.01 1.00
N LEU A 124 21.70 2.87 1.76
CA LEU A 124 21.43 2.61 3.17
C LEU A 124 20.54 1.36 3.35
N LEU A 125 19.50 1.23 2.56
CA LEU A 125 18.62 0.04 2.58
C LEU A 125 19.38 -1.23 2.23
N GLU A 126 20.27 -1.18 1.25
CA GLU A 126 21.10 -2.31 0.89
C GLU A 126 22.08 -2.68 2.02
N LYS A 127 22.69 -1.68 2.65
CA LYS A 127 23.55 -1.89 3.82
C LYS A 127 22.79 -2.55 4.98
N LEU A 128 21.58 -2.08 5.27
CA LEU A 128 20.71 -2.67 6.31
C LEU A 128 20.34 -4.11 5.98
N ARG A 129 20.03 -4.43 4.72
CA ARG A 129 19.73 -5.80 4.29
C ARG A 129 20.92 -6.74 4.43
N LYS A 130 22.14 -6.26 4.13
CA LYS A 130 23.35 -7.05 4.29
C LYS A 130 23.73 -7.28 5.76
N ALA A 131 23.39 -6.33 6.64
CA ALA A 131 23.71 -6.40 8.06
C ALA A 131 22.65 -7.14 8.89
N GLY A 132 21.41 -7.19 8.41
CA GLY A 132 20.27 -7.76 9.12
C GLY A 132 19.78 -9.08 8.54
N THR A 133 19.04 -9.84 9.34
CA THR A 133 18.31 -11.01 8.87
C THR A 133 16.90 -10.56 8.42
N PRO A 134 16.44 -10.93 7.20
CA PRO A 134 15.09 -10.65 6.77
C PRO A 134 14.05 -11.19 7.77
N LEU A 135 13.02 -10.40 8.09
CA LEU A 135 12.02 -10.79 9.08
C LEU A 135 11.37 -12.14 8.75
N GLY A 136 11.16 -12.44 7.46
CA GLY A 136 10.60 -13.72 7.02
C GLY A 136 11.47 -14.91 7.41
N GLU A 137 12.78 -14.77 7.33
CA GLU A 137 13.74 -15.79 7.77
C GLU A 137 13.80 -15.87 9.29
N TYR A 138 13.85 -14.71 9.98
CA TYR A 138 13.88 -14.64 11.43
C TYR A 138 12.70 -15.36 12.10
N VAL A 139 11.49 -15.23 11.54
CA VAL A 139 10.27 -15.87 12.05
C VAL A 139 9.98 -17.22 11.38
N ASN A 140 10.89 -17.76 10.56
CA ASN A 140 10.71 -19.00 9.79
C ASN A 140 9.41 -19.02 8.96
N GLY A 141 9.08 -17.90 8.31
CA GLY A 141 7.89 -17.73 7.50
C GLY A 141 6.57 -17.70 8.28
N ARG A 142 6.60 -17.67 9.60
CA ARG A 142 5.40 -17.70 10.44
C ARG A 142 4.86 -16.28 10.64
N PHE A 143 4.12 -15.81 9.67
CA PHE A 143 3.35 -14.58 9.77
C PHE A 143 1.89 -14.92 10.08
N TYR A 144 1.36 -14.35 11.14
CA TYR A 144 -0.03 -14.50 11.49
C TYR A 144 -0.74 -13.16 11.29
N ARG A 145 -1.85 -13.20 10.59
CA ARG A 145 -2.75 -12.06 10.52
C ARG A 145 -3.53 -11.99 11.83
N GLY A 146 -3.66 -10.82 12.41
CA GLY A 146 -4.52 -10.59 13.54
C GLY A 146 -6.00 -10.91 13.26
N ILE A 147 -6.83 -10.86 14.26
CA ILE A 147 -8.26 -11.09 14.10
C ILE A 147 -8.86 -9.99 13.23
N VAL A 148 -9.54 -10.36 12.17
CA VAL A 148 -10.27 -9.45 11.29
C VAL A 148 -11.74 -9.69 11.50
N THR A 149 -12.42 -8.73 12.09
CA THR A 149 -13.85 -8.83 12.40
C THR A 149 -14.74 -8.69 11.17
N GLY A 150 -14.27 -7.97 10.15
CA GLY A 150 -15.08 -7.56 9.00
C GLY A 150 -16.02 -6.39 9.31
N PHE A 151 -16.42 -6.21 10.57
CA PHE A 151 -17.25 -5.09 11.03
C PHE A 151 -17.00 -4.83 12.52
N ASN A 152 -16.07 -3.92 12.81
CA ASN A 152 -15.64 -3.63 14.19
C ASN A 152 -16.78 -3.16 15.10
N GLU A 153 -17.67 -2.31 14.58
CA GLU A 153 -18.81 -1.78 15.36
C GLU A 153 -19.73 -2.86 15.94
N ALA A 154 -19.79 -4.04 15.28
CA ALA A 154 -20.59 -5.16 15.74
C ALA A 154 -19.84 -6.13 16.68
N PHE A 155 -18.49 -6.18 16.57
CA PHE A 155 -17.70 -7.20 17.26
C PHE A 155 -16.74 -6.67 18.31
N VAL A 156 -16.51 -5.35 18.34
CA VAL A 156 -15.68 -4.70 19.36
C VAL A 156 -16.59 -4.03 20.37
N VAL A 157 -16.41 -4.32 21.65
CA VAL A 157 -17.17 -3.75 22.75
C VAL A 157 -16.24 -3.11 23.77
N ASP A 158 -16.67 -1.96 24.31
CA ASP A 158 -15.99 -1.22 25.36
C ASP A 158 -16.16 -1.94 26.71
N CYS A 159 -15.20 -1.81 27.60
CA CYS A 159 -15.25 -2.35 28.97
C CYS A 159 -16.46 -1.91 29.78
N ARG A 160 -17.09 -0.78 29.40
CA ARG A 160 -18.31 -0.27 30.05
C ARG A 160 -19.51 -1.21 29.93
N TYR A 161 -19.51 -2.07 28.93
CA TYR A 161 -20.48 -3.15 28.83
C TYR A 161 -20.04 -4.29 29.74
N THR A 162 -20.49 -4.23 30.96
CA THR A 162 -20.12 -5.26 31.97
C THR A 162 -20.66 -6.63 31.56
N ARG A 163 -20.04 -7.67 32.13
CA ARG A 163 -20.43 -9.07 31.90
C ARG A 163 -21.93 -9.33 32.20
N SER A 164 -22.56 -8.51 33.10
CA SER A 164 -23.96 -8.56 33.42
C SER A 164 -24.87 -8.10 32.27
N ASP A 165 -24.51 -7.04 31.59
CA ASP A 165 -25.35 -6.48 30.55
C ASP A 165 -25.33 -7.35 29.26
N LEU A 166 -24.16 -7.96 29.01
CA LEU A 166 -23.96 -8.84 27.87
C LEU A 166 -24.49 -10.26 28.10
N SER A 167 -24.55 -10.73 29.37
CA SER A 167 -25.08 -12.06 29.69
C SER A 167 -26.60 -12.17 29.44
N GLN A 168 -27.32 -11.08 29.43
CA GLN A 168 -28.75 -11.05 29.09
C GLN A 168 -29.02 -11.06 27.57
N SER A 169 -28.08 -10.58 26.77
CA SER A 169 -28.24 -10.39 25.33
C SER A 169 -27.46 -11.41 24.49
N ILE A 170 -26.49 -12.10 25.07
CA ILE A 170 -25.59 -13.01 24.35
C ILE A 170 -25.74 -14.45 24.89
N PRO A 171 -25.94 -15.45 24.04
CA PRO A 171 -26.05 -16.83 24.48
C PRO A 171 -24.84 -17.31 25.29
N PRO A 172 -25.02 -18.16 26.30
CA PRO A 172 -23.97 -18.54 27.26
C PRO A 172 -22.76 -19.28 26.66
N ARG A 173 -22.73 -19.51 25.39
CA ARG A 173 -21.65 -20.16 24.64
C ARG A 173 -20.68 -19.20 23.92
N GLN A 174 -20.91 -17.90 23.98
CA GLN A 174 -19.99 -16.93 23.42
C GLN A 174 -18.98 -16.52 24.49
N LYS A 175 -17.70 -16.77 24.22
CA LYS A 175 -16.62 -16.36 25.09
C LYS A 175 -16.07 -15.03 24.62
N PHE A 176 -15.98 -14.07 25.52
CA PHE A 176 -15.13 -12.90 25.28
C PHE A 176 -13.69 -13.39 25.15
N SER A 177 -13.07 -13.11 24.05
CA SER A 177 -11.65 -13.32 23.88
C SER A 177 -10.95 -11.99 24.01
N ASN A 178 -9.96 -11.97 24.83
CA ASN A 178 -8.86 -11.04 24.96
C ASN A 178 -9.07 -9.57 24.51
N LEU A 179 -8.42 -8.67 25.24
CA LEU A 179 -8.27 -7.27 24.87
C LEU A 179 -7.97 -7.14 23.36
N SER A 180 -8.74 -6.31 22.71
CA SER A 180 -8.45 -5.87 21.36
C SER A 180 -7.47 -4.69 21.46
N CYS A 181 -6.43 -4.71 20.67
CA CYS A 181 -5.48 -3.62 20.51
C CYS A 181 -5.53 -3.17 19.06
N GLU A 182 -5.87 -1.92 18.84
CA GLU A 182 -5.82 -1.31 17.51
C GLU A 182 -4.39 -0.78 17.23
N VAL A 183 -4.11 -0.47 15.96
CA VAL A 183 -2.79 0.04 15.59
C VAL A 183 -2.47 1.36 16.29
N GLU A 184 -3.51 2.15 16.60
CA GLU A 184 -3.41 3.43 17.28
C GLU A 184 -3.02 3.30 18.77
N ASP A 185 -3.30 2.15 19.37
CA ASP A 185 -2.95 1.85 20.76
C ASP A 185 -1.46 1.50 20.91
N VAL A 186 -0.79 1.14 19.82
CA VAL A 186 0.62 0.78 19.82
C VAL A 186 1.47 2.06 19.70
N LYS A 187 2.10 2.46 20.80
CA LYS A 187 3.04 3.58 20.84
C LYS A 187 4.48 3.05 20.70
N ARG A 188 5.43 3.96 20.53
CA ARG A 188 6.83 3.62 20.24
C ARG A 188 7.46 2.60 21.21
N TRP A 189 7.07 2.63 22.49
CA TRP A 189 7.68 1.81 23.54
C TRP A 189 6.67 1.17 24.50
N CYS A 190 5.37 1.37 24.29
CA CYS A 190 4.32 0.83 25.12
C CYS A 190 3.04 0.60 24.31
N VAL A 191 2.15 -0.18 24.87
CA VAL A 191 0.80 -0.36 24.33
C VAL A 191 -0.16 0.32 25.30
N ASP A 192 -0.94 1.26 24.78
CA ASP A 192 -1.97 2.00 25.51
C ASP A 192 -3.31 1.33 25.21
N PHE A 193 -3.71 0.38 26.05
CA PHE A 193 -4.92 -0.41 25.82
C PHE A 193 -6.19 0.43 26.03
N ALA A 194 -6.99 0.53 24.99
CA ALA A 194 -8.30 1.20 25.03
C ALA A 194 -9.38 0.41 25.77
N GLU A 195 -9.02 -0.67 26.49
CA GLU A 195 -9.95 -1.56 27.22
C GLU A 195 -11.12 -2.08 26.37
N GLN A 196 -10.84 -2.37 25.11
CA GLN A 196 -11.80 -2.94 24.17
C GLN A 196 -11.70 -4.47 24.13
N TYR A 197 -12.84 -5.11 23.92
CA TYR A 197 -12.95 -6.56 23.87
C TYR A 197 -13.57 -7.03 22.58
N LEU A 198 -13.08 -8.16 22.06
CA LEU A 198 -13.65 -8.82 20.90
C LEU A 198 -14.68 -9.86 21.29
N ILE A 199 -15.83 -9.85 20.64
CA ILE A 199 -16.83 -10.91 20.74
C ILE A 199 -16.39 -12.07 19.83
N LYS A 200 -16.04 -13.21 20.45
CA LYS A 200 -15.71 -14.43 19.72
C LYS A 200 -16.95 -15.27 19.46
N MET A 201 -17.35 -15.38 18.22
CA MET A 201 -18.40 -16.31 17.81
C MET A 201 -17.80 -17.69 17.48
N ASN A 202 -18.32 -18.74 18.12
CA ASN A 202 -17.93 -20.11 17.81
C ASN A 202 -18.71 -20.59 16.58
N LEU A 203 -18.06 -20.82 15.46
CA LEU A 203 -18.64 -21.24 14.17
C LEU A 203 -19.28 -22.64 14.20
N ALA A 204 -19.20 -23.37 15.31
CA ALA A 204 -19.76 -24.72 15.43
C ALA A 204 -21.31 -24.79 15.34
N ASN A 205 -22.03 -23.67 15.36
CA ASN A 205 -23.48 -23.62 15.25
C ASN A 205 -23.96 -22.63 14.17
N LYS A 206 -23.76 -22.96 12.90
CA LYS A 206 -24.34 -22.23 11.76
C LYS A 206 -25.88 -22.20 11.71
N GLN A 207 -26.57 -22.88 12.60
CA GLN A 207 -28.04 -23.03 12.53
C GLN A 207 -28.86 -21.96 13.27
N HIS A 208 -28.21 -21.02 13.99
CA HIS A 208 -28.94 -20.01 14.77
C HIS A 208 -28.64 -18.54 14.41
N LEU A 209 -28.12 -18.28 13.21
CA LEU A 209 -27.91 -16.90 12.72
C LEU A 209 -29.07 -16.32 11.93
N VAL A 210 -30.22 -16.96 11.97
CA VAL A 210 -31.47 -16.42 11.35
C VAL A 210 -32.30 -15.80 12.47
N GLY A 211 -32.13 -14.51 12.71
CA GLY A 211 -33.00 -13.85 13.70
C GLY A 211 -32.57 -12.48 14.23
N ILE A 212 -31.48 -11.88 13.77
CA ILE A 212 -31.19 -10.47 14.12
C ILE A 212 -31.65 -9.60 12.96
N SER A 213 -32.93 -9.25 12.99
CA SER A 213 -33.48 -8.16 12.18
C SER A 213 -33.08 -6.84 12.81
N CYS A 214 -32.28 -6.05 12.15
CA CYS A 214 -32.11 -4.65 12.49
C CYS A 214 -33.44 -3.93 12.33
N ARG A 215 -33.95 -3.36 13.41
CA ARG A 215 -34.94 -2.28 13.38
C ARG A 215 -34.21 -0.95 13.58
#